data_59c665202e6051a8faae5bf335cbd190
#
_entry.id   59c665202e6051a8faae5bf335cbd190
#
_cell.length_a   1.000
_cell.length_b   1.000
_cell.length_c   1.000
_cell.angle_alpha   90.00
_cell.angle_beta   90.00
_cell.angle_gamma   90.00
#
_symmetry.space_group_name_H-M   'P 1'
#
loop_
_entity.id
_entity.type
_entity.pdbx_description
1 polymer ?
#
loop_
_entity_poly.entity_id
_entity_poly.type
_entity_poly.pdbx_seq_one_letter_code
_entity_poly.pdbx_strand_id
1 'polypeptide(L)'
;GHDTTGTGLARYPVINGHEFAGYVQEVGENVTTFQPGDRVTADNAVPCGKCWYCKNGKALFCENFGSLGHNINGGFAQYLVIRQDNVVKLPDTLSFDEASVAEPVACAIEALDRANIRPGEQVVVSGMGPHGIILAQLCHFSNAMRSVAVGLVQSRLDTLASYGVPTLLIDRNDQQANLKKLRAAFPDGIDCIIDTSGAWSMVETLVKLLKKGGRMIQYGSYHAAISLENPAQFLNNLHYNNQSYIGVSCQVNNFPRAVEYMGSGKCNVSTLVTHTFSLDDYFHALDTNKTDKSALKVVIHPNGDPNAPFVPEA
;
A
#
# COMPACT_ATOMS: atom_id res chain seq x y z
N GLY A 1 -12.89 -10.26 19.57
CA GLY A 1 -12.19 -10.08 18.29
C GLY A 1 -10.71 -10.29 18.48
N HIS A 2 -10.09 -10.99 17.55
CA HIS A 2 -8.63 -11.09 17.50
C HIS A 2 -8.09 -10.02 16.54
N ASP A 3 -6.95 -9.42 16.87
CA ASP A 3 -6.26 -8.53 15.95
C ASP A 3 -5.80 -9.34 14.72
N THR A 4 -6.53 -9.19 13.62
CA THR A 4 -6.21 -9.85 12.35
C THR A 4 -5.18 -9.08 11.53
N THR A 5 -4.83 -7.85 11.97
CA THR A 5 -3.84 -7.02 11.27
C THR A 5 -2.40 -7.40 11.59
N GLY A 6 -2.18 -8.17 12.67
CA GLY A 6 -0.84 -8.52 13.16
C GLY A 6 -0.02 -7.35 13.70
N THR A 7 -0.61 -6.16 13.76
CA THR A 7 0.08 -4.94 14.24
C THR A 7 0.05 -4.79 15.76
N GLY A 8 -0.82 -5.53 16.45
CA GLY A 8 -1.06 -5.38 17.88
C GLY A 8 -1.74 -4.07 18.29
N LEU A 9 -2.20 -3.28 17.31
CA LEU A 9 -2.82 -1.96 17.55
C LEU A 9 -4.30 -2.05 17.90
N ALA A 10 -5.02 -3.10 17.45
CA ALA A 10 -6.48 -3.18 17.62
C ALA A 10 -6.89 -3.15 19.10
N ARG A 11 -7.86 -2.31 19.42
CA ARG A 11 -8.48 -2.14 20.74
C ARG A 11 -10.00 -2.21 20.60
N TYR A 12 -10.59 -3.30 21.00
CA TYR A 12 -12.05 -3.50 20.92
C TYR A 12 -12.73 -3.10 22.24
N PRO A 13 -13.96 -2.51 22.19
CA PRO A 13 -14.74 -2.23 20.97
C PRO A 13 -14.24 -1.02 20.20
N VAL A 14 -14.18 -1.11 18.85
CA VAL A 14 -13.81 -0.03 17.94
C VAL A 14 -14.55 -0.21 16.60
N ILE A 15 -14.93 0.87 15.95
CA ILE A 15 -15.38 0.85 14.56
C ILE A 15 -14.15 0.69 13.67
N ASN A 16 -14.10 -0.38 12.89
CA ASN A 16 -13.01 -0.66 11.97
C ASN A 16 -13.05 0.24 10.71
N GLY A 17 -12.11 0.02 9.80
CA GLY A 17 -11.97 0.74 8.53
C GLY A 17 -11.02 1.94 8.64
N HIS A 18 -9.85 1.82 8.01
CA HIS A 18 -8.81 2.85 8.05
C HIS A 18 -8.50 3.42 6.65
N GLU A 19 -9.23 2.96 5.65
CA GLU A 19 -9.18 3.40 4.27
C GLU A 19 -10.56 3.98 3.93
N PHE A 20 -10.70 5.29 3.80
CA PHE A 20 -12.01 5.93 3.64
C PHE A 20 -11.89 7.28 2.93
N ALA A 21 -13.00 7.70 2.32
CA ALA A 21 -13.19 9.01 1.71
C ALA A 21 -14.66 9.43 1.81
N GLY A 22 -14.95 10.71 1.69
CA GLY A 22 -16.31 11.21 1.78
C GLY A 22 -16.38 12.74 1.73
N TYR A 23 -17.54 13.25 2.11
CA TYR A 23 -17.79 14.68 2.26
C TYR A 23 -17.55 15.13 3.70
N VAL A 24 -17.08 16.37 3.86
CA VAL A 24 -17.17 17.08 5.14
C VAL A 24 -18.64 17.41 5.38
N GLN A 25 -19.24 16.88 6.43
CA GLN A 25 -20.63 17.13 6.80
C GLN A 25 -20.74 18.36 7.69
N GLU A 26 -19.89 18.44 8.71
CA GLU A 26 -19.83 19.54 9.67
C GLU A 26 -18.37 19.86 10.03
N VAL A 27 -18.14 21.07 10.51
CA VAL A 27 -16.83 21.50 11.01
C VAL A 27 -16.95 22.09 12.40
N GLY A 28 -15.96 21.83 13.25
CA GLY A 28 -15.87 22.47 14.56
C GLY A 28 -15.51 23.95 14.47
N GLU A 29 -15.79 24.71 15.54
CA GLU A 29 -15.61 26.17 15.60
C GLU A 29 -14.20 26.67 15.21
N ASN A 30 -13.17 25.86 15.44
CA ASN A 30 -11.79 26.23 15.17
C ASN A 30 -11.26 25.71 13.82
N VAL A 31 -12.11 25.12 12.99
CA VAL A 31 -11.73 24.63 11.64
C VAL A 31 -11.88 25.77 10.64
N THR A 32 -10.79 26.11 9.97
CA THR A 32 -10.74 27.21 8.99
C THR A 32 -10.37 26.79 7.58
N THR A 33 -9.90 25.54 7.41
CA THR A 33 -9.38 25.01 6.13
C THR A 33 -10.38 24.19 5.35
N PHE A 34 -11.47 23.78 5.99
CA PHE A 34 -12.52 22.94 5.40
C PHE A 34 -13.89 23.54 5.63
N GLN A 35 -14.84 23.17 4.78
CA GLN A 35 -16.24 23.54 4.88
C GLN A 35 -17.14 22.36 4.50
N PRO A 36 -18.41 22.33 4.94
CA PRO A 36 -19.38 21.35 4.47
C PRO A 36 -19.44 21.25 2.96
N GLY A 37 -19.47 20.02 2.44
CA GLY A 37 -19.42 19.73 1.01
C GLY A 37 -18.01 19.54 0.43
N ASP A 38 -16.94 19.87 1.15
CA ASP A 38 -15.58 19.54 0.70
C ASP A 38 -15.42 18.00 0.55
N ARG A 39 -14.87 17.58 -0.59
CA ARG A 39 -14.52 16.18 -0.85
C ARG A 39 -13.15 15.87 -0.23
N VAL A 40 -13.09 14.84 0.61
CA VAL A 40 -11.89 14.58 1.43
C VAL A 40 -11.59 13.09 1.59
N THR A 41 -10.34 12.79 1.86
CA THR A 41 -9.86 11.60 2.56
C THR A 41 -9.06 12.04 3.78
N ALA A 42 -8.55 11.11 4.60
CA ALA A 42 -7.73 11.51 5.73
C ALA A 42 -6.69 10.45 6.10
N ASP A 43 -5.54 10.92 6.62
CA ASP A 43 -4.51 10.09 7.19
C ASP A 43 -5.05 9.40 8.46
N ASN A 44 -5.04 8.07 8.45
CA ASN A 44 -5.46 7.27 9.59
C ASN A 44 -4.48 7.30 10.76
N ALA A 45 -3.23 7.75 10.56
CA ALA A 45 -2.20 7.82 11.58
C ALA A 45 -2.40 9.02 12.52
N VAL A 46 -2.48 8.76 13.82
CA VAL A 46 -2.66 9.79 14.86
C VAL A 46 -1.52 9.68 15.89
N PRO A 47 -0.30 10.13 15.54
CA PRO A 47 0.81 10.12 16.48
C PRO A 47 0.61 11.14 17.60
N CYS A 48 1.15 10.87 18.79
CA CYS A 48 0.94 11.71 19.96
C CYS A 48 1.63 13.11 19.91
N GLY A 49 2.54 13.32 18.98
CA GLY A 49 3.28 14.57 18.78
C GLY A 49 4.33 14.93 19.85
N LYS A 50 4.37 14.23 20.99
CA LYS A 50 5.16 14.63 22.18
C LYS A 50 6.22 13.63 22.65
N CYS A 51 6.17 12.35 22.24
CA CYS A 51 7.18 11.36 22.60
C CYS A 51 8.51 11.60 21.87
N TRP A 52 9.55 10.88 22.27
CA TRP A 52 10.88 11.03 21.68
C TRP A 52 10.85 10.82 20.15
N TYR A 53 10.17 9.77 19.67
CA TYR A 53 10.07 9.47 18.25
C TYR A 53 9.39 10.59 17.45
N CYS A 54 8.25 11.11 17.95
CA CYS A 54 7.55 12.21 17.29
C CYS A 54 8.41 13.47 17.17
N LYS A 55 9.10 13.84 18.27
CA LYS A 55 9.97 15.02 18.31
C LYS A 55 11.23 14.89 17.44
N ASN A 56 11.60 13.68 17.05
CA ASN A 56 12.77 13.41 16.21
C ASN A 56 12.38 13.02 14.75
N GLY A 57 11.18 13.39 14.27
CA GLY A 57 10.75 13.14 12.90
C GLY A 57 10.47 11.66 12.58
N LYS A 58 10.26 10.84 13.62
CA LYS A 58 10.02 9.39 13.50
C LYS A 58 8.61 9.03 14.01
N ALA A 59 7.61 9.83 13.62
CA ALA A 59 6.25 9.73 14.12
C ALA A 59 5.62 8.34 13.91
N LEU A 60 6.03 7.61 12.88
CA LEU A 60 5.62 6.22 12.65
C LEU A 60 5.91 5.28 13.84
N PHE A 61 6.96 5.56 14.60
CA PHE A 61 7.35 4.77 15.78
C PHE A 61 6.85 5.37 17.10
N CYS A 62 5.79 6.17 17.04
CA CYS A 62 5.20 6.83 18.22
C CYS A 62 4.85 5.82 19.30
N GLU A 63 5.28 6.07 20.55
CA GLU A 63 5.00 5.23 21.72
C GLU A 63 3.51 5.13 22.05
N ASN A 64 2.74 6.16 21.68
CA ASN A 64 1.29 6.23 21.87
C ASN A 64 0.61 6.42 20.51
N PHE A 65 0.88 5.52 19.58
CA PHE A 65 0.37 5.60 18.23
C PHE A 65 -1.14 5.35 18.20
N GLY A 66 -1.90 6.36 17.79
CA GLY A 66 -3.30 6.23 17.45
C GLY A 66 -3.46 5.90 15.98
N SER A 67 -4.47 5.11 15.65
CA SER A 67 -4.83 4.80 14.28
C SER A 67 -6.34 4.63 14.14
N LEU A 68 -6.92 5.44 13.26
CA LEU A 68 -8.34 5.33 12.91
C LEU A 68 -8.61 3.93 12.35
N GLY A 69 -9.68 3.30 12.79
CA GLY A 69 -10.04 1.95 12.39
C GLY A 69 -9.31 0.81 13.11
N HIS A 70 -8.32 1.12 13.98
CA HIS A 70 -7.60 0.13 14.78
C HIS A 70 -7.83 0.31 16.30
N ASN A 71 -7.46 1.45 16.85
CA ASN A 71 -7.63 1.79 18.26
C ASN A 71 -8.39 3.12 18.48
N ILE A 72 -8.75 3.77 17.41
CA ILE A 72 -9.67 4.91 17.34
C ILE A 72 -10.74 4.52 16.31
N ASN A 73 -11.98 4.95 16.48
CA ASN A 73 -13.07 4.63 15.56
C ASN A 73 -12.72 5.04 14.13
N GLY A 74 -13.06 4.20 13.16
CA GLY A 74 -12.73 4.32 11.75
C GLY A 74 -13.96 4.47 10.84
N GLY A 75 -13.76 4.19 9.56
CA GLY A 75 -14.65 4.55 8.46
C GLY A 75 -15.77 3.57 8.12
N PHE A 76 -15.88 2.39 8.77
CA PHE A 76 -17.06 1.53 8.57
C PHE A 76 -18.26 2.06 9.35
N ALA A 77 -18.63 3.29 9.07
CA ALA A 77 -19.72 4.05 9.68
C ALA A 77 -20.22 5.13 8.71
N GLN A 78 -21.43 5.63 8.96
CA GLN A 78 -21.99 6.72 8.19
C GLN A 78 -21.21 8.03 8.39
N TYR A 79 -20.69 8.25 9.61
CA TYR A 79 -19.92 9.44 9.98
C TYR A 79 -18.67 9.07 10.76
N LEU A 80 -17.64 9.89 10.61
CA LEU A 80 -16.38 9.78 11.31
C LEU A 80 -15.90 11.16 11.73
N VAL A 81 -15.49 11.29 12.99
CA VAL A 81 -14.90 12.53 13.51
C VAL A 81 -13.39 12.45 13.36
N ILE A 82 -12.81 13.44 12.69
CA ILE A 82 -11.38 13.48 12.36
C ILE A 82 -10.82 14.86 12.69
N ARG A 83 -9.56 14.90 13.11
CA ARG A 83 -8.83 16.16 13.28
C ARG A 83 -8.53 16.76 11.90
N GLN A 84 -8.71 18.08 11.75
CA GLN A 84 -8.42 18.77 10.49
C GLN A 84 -7.00 18.52 9.95
N ASP A 85 -6.01 18.36 10.84
CA ASP A 85 -4.60 18.12 10.47
C ASP A 85 -4.38 16.79 9.72
N ASN A 86 -5.31 15.85 9.86
CA ASN A 86 -5.27 14.56 9.17
C ASN A 86 -6.00 14.58 7.82
N VAL A 87 -6.85 15.59 7.58
CA VAL A 87 -7.75 15.64 6.41
C VAL A 87 -7.03 16.18 5.20
N VAL A 88 -7.29 15.57 4.03
CA VAL A 88 -6.73 15.98 2.73
C VAL A 88 -7.86 16.17 1.73
N LYS A 89 -7.92 17.34 1.07
CA LYS A 89 -8.88 17.60 -0.01
C LYS A 89 -8.61 16.73 -1.22
N LEU A 90 -9.67 16.25 -1.84
CA LEU A 90 -9.62 15.48 -3.07
C LEU A 90 -9.77 16.38 -4.29
N PRO A 91 -9.02 16.15 -5.37
CA PRO A 91 -9.30 16.76 -6.66
C PRO A 91 -10.57 16.14 -7.26
N ASP A 92 -11.25 16.90 -8.11
CA ASP A 92 -12.49 16.46 -8.78
C ASP A 92 -12.29 15.26 -9.71
N THR A 93 -11.05 14.99 -10.10
CA THR A 93 -10.66 13.87 -10.95
C THR A 93 -10.73 12.51 -10.27
N LEU A 94 -10.77 12.44 -8.93
CA LEU A 94 -10.85 11.18 -8.17
C LEU A 94 -12.29 10.92 -7.72
N SER A 95 -12.78 9.71 -7.96
CA SER A 95 -13.98 9.20 -7.30
C SER A 95 -13.72 8.90 -5.82
N PHE A 96 -14.77 8.74 -5.00
CA PHE A 96 -14.61 8.34 -3.61
C PHE A 96 -14.09 6.90 -3.48
N ASP A 97 -14.47 6.01 -4.39
CA ASP A 97 -13.96 4.66 -4.45
C ASP A 97 -12.43 4.66 -4.66
N GLU A 98 -11.95 5.42 -5.63
CA GLU A 98 -10.51 5.58 -5.84
C GLU A 98 -9.84 6.24 -4.62
N ALA A 99 -10.42 7.31 -4.09
CA ALA A 99 -9.88 8.03 -2.96
C ALA A 99 -9.82 7.20 -1.67
N SER A 100 -10.69 6.21 -1.50
CA SER A 100 -10.61 5.25 -0.38
C SER A 100 -9.32 4.43 -0.41
N VAL A 101 -8.66 4.30 -1.57
CA VAL A 101 -7.38 3.59 -1.74
C VAL A 101 -6.16 4.48 -1.40
N ALA A 102 -6.37 5.73 -0.93
CA ALA A 102 -5.26 6.64 -0.64
C ALA A 102 -4.32 6.12 0.46
N GLU A 103 -4.83 5.38 1.44
CA GLU A 103 -4.00 4.80 2.52
C GLU A 103 -2.99 3.78 1.98
N PRO A 104 -3.38 2.75 1.22
CA PRO A 104 -2.43 1.85 0.56
C PRO A 104 -1.43 2.55 -0.35
N VAL A 105 -1.83 3.61 -1.04
CA VAL A 105 -0.91 4.42 -1.86
C VAL A 105 0.09 5.15 -0.97
N ALA A 106 -0.35 5.73 0.15
CA ALA A 106 0.53 6.38 1.12
C ALA A 106 1.55 5.40 1.73
N CYS A 107 1.13 4.17 2.05
CA CYS A 107 2.02 3.10 2.49
C CYS A 107 3.04 2.69 1.39
N ALA A 108 2.61 2.62 0.15
CA ALA A 108 3.49 2.33 -0.98
C ALA A 108 4.52 3.45 -1.21
N ILE A 109 4.16 4.71 -0.97
CA ILE A 109 5.08 5.85 -1.03
C ILE A 109 6.16 5.72 0.06
N GLU A 110 5.83 5.28 1.27
CA GLU A 110 6.84 4.99 2.31
C GLU A 110 7.84 3.93 1.83
N ALA A 111 7.36 2.88 1.17
CA ALA A 111 8.24 1.86 0.60
C ALA A 111 9.11 2.41 -0.53
N LEU A 112 8.58 3.26 -1.38
CA LEU A 112 9.32 3.93 -2.45
C LEU A 112 10.43 4.83 -1.88
N ASP A 113 10.13 5.62 -0.85
CA ASP A 113 11.10 6.47 -0.17
C ASP A 113 12.22 5.64 0.48
N ARG A 114 11.86 4.54 1.14
CA ARG A 114 12.83 3.61 1.74
C ARG A 114 13.65 2.88 0.68
N ALA A 115 13.06 2.61 -0.48
CA ALA A 115 13.77 2.04 -1.60
C ALA A 115 14.84 2.99 -2.14
N ASN A 116 14.67 4.30 -2.02
CA ASN A 116 15.64 5.33 -2.42
C ASN A 116 16.22 5.05 -3.82
N ILE A 117 15.32 4.90 -4.80
CA ILE A 117 15.68 4.54 -6.17
C ILE A 117 16.49 5.67 -6.82
N ARG A 118 17.66 5.32 -7.35
CA ARG A 118 18.58 6.27 -7.99
C ARG A 118 18.47 6.19 -9.51
N PRO A 119 18.81 7.27 -10.23
CA PRO A 119 18.89 7.24 -11.68
C PRO A 119 19.83 6.13 -12.18
N GLY A 120 19.38 5.37 -13.17
CA GLY A 120 20.15 4.26 -13.76
C GLY A 120 19.90 2.89 -13.14
N GLU A 121 19.17 2.80 -12.03
CA GLU A 121 18.91 1.53 -11.35
C GLU A 121 17.84 0.66 -12.05
N GLN A 122 18.04 -0.65 -11.96
CA GLN A 122 17.10 -1.70 -12.37
C GLN A 122 16.28 -2.12 -11.15
N VAL A 123 14.95 -2.03 -11.25
CA VAL A 123 14.02 -2.29 -10.14
C VAL A 123 13.08 -3.43 -10.48
N VAL A 124 12.83 -4.31 -9.52
CA VAL A 124 11.79 -5.35 -9.59
C VAL A 124 10.79 -5.15 -8.48
N VAL A 125 9.51 -5.14 -8.81
CA VAL A 125 8.40 -5.24 -7.85
C VAL A 125 7.81 -6.64 -7.97
N SER A 126 7.83 -7.41 -6.90
CA SER A 126 7.37 -8.80 -6.83
C SER A 126 6.05 -8.92 -6.09
N GLY A 127 5.07 -9.59 -6.72
CA GLY A 127 3.73 -9.81 -6.14
C GLY A 127 2.72 -8.73 -6.59
N MET A 128 1.70 -9.15 -7.36
CA MET A 128 0.72 -8.25 -7.97
C MET A 128 -0.65 -8.32 -7.25
N GLY A 129 -0.62 -8.17 -5.92
CA GLY A 129 -1.79 -7.77 -5.12
C GLY A 129 -2.01 -6.24 -5.23
N PRO A 130 -2.99 -5.66 -4.51
CA PRO A 130 -3.26 -4.22 -4.55
C PRO A 130 -2.01 -3.35 -4.36
N HIS A 131 -1.23 -3.61 -3.31
CA HIS A 131 0.01 -2.87 -3.04
C HIS A 131 1.08 -3.06 -4.11
N GLY A 132 1.21 -4.27 -4.68
CA GLY A 132 2.18 -4.53 -5.75
C GLY A 132 1.82 -3.79 -7.04
N ILE A 133 0.53 -3.69 -7.37
CA ILE A 133 0.04 -2.92 -8.51
C ILE A 133 0.31 -1.43 -8.32
N ILE A 134 0.10 -0.89 -7.11
CA ILE A 134 0.42 0.49 -6.76
C ILE A 134 1.93 0.73 -6.87
N LEU A 135 2.75 -0.08 -6.18
CA LEU A 135 4.20 0.05 -6.17
C LEU A 135 4.83 -0.08 -7.56
N ALA A 136 4.32 -0.97 -8.41
CA ALA A 136 4.80 -1.13 -9.78
C ALA A 136 4.63 0.16 -10.59
N GLN A 137 3.50 0.85 -10.45
CA GLN A 137 3.25 2.15 -11.08
C GLN A 137 4.16 3.24 -10.50
N LEU A 138 4.25 3.35 -9.17
CA LEU A 138 5.10 4.34 -8.51
C LEU A 138 6.58 4.17 -8.90
N CYS A 139 7.08 2.92 -8.97
CA CYS A 139 8.44 2.64 -9.42
C CYS A 139 8.63 2.97 -10.90
N HIS A 140 7.61 2.78 -11.74
CA HIS A 140 7.69 3.11 -13.17
C HIS A 140 7.85 4.62 -13.40
N PHE A 141 7.18 5.44 -12.59
CA PHE A 141 7.30 6.91 -12.66
C PHE A 141 8.41 7.48 -11.75
N SER A 142 9.23 6.62 -11.14
CA SER A 142 10.39 7.03 -10.34
C SER A 142 11.63 7.30 -11.21
N ASN A 143 12.78 7.48 -10.55
CA ASN A 143 14.07 7.66 -11.23
C ASN A 143 14.69 6.35 -11.77
N ALA A 144 14.00 5.22 -11.69
CA ALA A 144 14.51 3.94 -12.21
C ALA A 144 14.81 4.05 -13.71
N MET A 145 15.93 3.48 -14.15
CA MET A 145 16.18 3.25 -15.58
C MET A 145 15.13 2.31 -16.16
N ARG A 146 14.77 1.30 -15.37
CA ARG A 146 13.75 0.32 -15.70
C ARG A 146 13.14 -0.26 -14.43
N SER A 147 11.83 -0.33 -14.36
CA SER A 147 11.11 -1.12 -13.36
C SER A 147 10.31 -2.22 -14.04
N VAL A 148 10.23 -3.40 -13.43
CA VAL A 148 9.47 -4.54 -13.95
C VAL A 148 8.59 -5.12 -12.85
N ALA A 149 7.30 -5.24 -13.14
CA ALA A 149 6.32 -5.91 -12.30
C ALA A 149 6.36 -7.43 -12.53
N VAL A 150 6.59 -8.21 -11.49
CA VAL A 150 6.69 -9.66 -11.55
C VAL A 150 5.51 -10.29 -10.82
N GLY A 151 4.72 -11.11 -11.51
CA GLY A 151 3.50 -11.68 -10.96
C GLY A 151 3.12 -13.04 -11.52
N LEU A 152 2.10 -13.64 -10.89
CA LEU A 152 1.57 -14.98 -11.21
C LEU A 152 0.26 -14.93 -12.03
N VAL A 153 -0.42 -13.78 -12.06
CA VAL A 153 -1.75 -13.64 -12.65
C VAL A 153 -1.68 -12.74 -13.87
N GLN A 154 -1.88 -13.33 -15.04
CA GLN A 154 -1.72 -12.64 -16.33
C GLN A 154 -2.61 -11.39 -16.42
N SER A 155 -3.89 -11.48 -16.06
CA SER A 155 -4.82 -10.34 -16.16
C SER A 155 -4.37 -9.10 -15.37
N ARG A 156 -3.74 -9.28 -14.20
CA ARG A 156 -3.18 -8.18 -13.41
C ARG A 156 -1.95 -7.57 -14.06
N LEU A 157 -1.15 -8.38 -14.71
CA LEU A 157 0.00 -7.93 -15.50
C LEU A 157 -0.44 -7.19 -16.77
N ASP A 158 -1.51 -7.65 -17.43
CA ASP A 158 -2.08 -6.98 -18.62
C ASP A 158 -2.62 -5.60 -18.24
N THR A 159 -3.27 -5.47 -17.09
CA THR A 159 -3.70 -4.17 -16.55
C THR A 159 -2.50 -3.24 -16.35
N LEU A 160 -1.43 -3.69 -15.72
CA LEU A 160 -0.21 -2.90 -15.54
C LEU A 160 0.45 -2.55 -16.88
N ALA A 161 0.50 -3.48 -17.83
CA ALA A 161 1.02 -3.23 -19.16
C ALA A 161 0.22 -2.15 -19.91
N SER A 162 -1.10 -2.08 -19.70
CA SER A 162 -1.93 -1.01 -20.28
C SER A 162 -1.60 0.38 -19.72
N TYR A 163 -1.00 0.46 -18.53
CA TYR A 163 -0.46 1.69 -17.94
C TYR A 163 1.00 1.95 -18.32
N GLY A 164 1.57 1.16 -19.23
CA GLY A 164 2.95 1.28 -19.70
C GLY A 164 4.00 0.62 -18.80
N VAL A 165 3.59 -0.04 -17.71
CA VAL A 165 4.51 -0.71 -16.78
C VAL A 165 5.02 -2.01 -17.41
N PRO A 166 6.34 -2.23 -17.55
CA PRO A 166 6.90 -3.51 -17.99
C PRO A 166 6.55 -4.64 -17.02
N THR A 167 6.13 -5.78 -17.58
CA THR A 167 5.65 -6.92 -16.77
C THR A 167 6.37 -8.20 -17.10
N LEU A 168 6.42 -9.15 -16.14
CA LEU A 168 6.97 -10.48 -16.34
C LEU A 168 6.12 -11.53 -15.62
N LEU A 169 5.55 -12.44 -16.39
CA LEU A 169 4.82 -13.59 -15.85
C LEU A 169 5.79 -14.68 -15.38
N ILE A 170 5.60 -15.14 -14.16
CA ILE A 170 6.33 -16.24 -13.55
C ILE A 170 5.39 -17.40 -13.20
N ASP A 171 5.96 -18.56 -12.97
CA ASP A 171 5.24 -19.76 -12.53
C ASP A 171 5.59 -20.05 -11.06
N ARG A 172 4.57 -20.29 -10.23
CA ARG A 172 4.77 -20.64 -8.80
C ARG A 172 5.59 -21.90 -8.62
N ASN A 173 5.47 -22.85 -9.54
CA ASN A 173 5.98 -24.22 -9.41
C ASN A 173 7.30 -24.45 -10.16
N ASP A 174 7.79 -23.46 -10.95
CA ASP A 174 9.03 -23.61 -11.73
C ASP A 174 10.03 -22.48 -11.44
N GLN A 175 10.74 -22.62 -10.33
CA GLN A 175 11.75 -21.63 -9.92
C GLN A 175 12.93 -21.56 -10.91
N GLN A 176 13.27 -22.67 -11.59
CA GLN A 176 14.38 -22.67 -12.55
C GLN A 176 14.02 -21.89 -13.81
N ALA A 177 12.82 -22.10 -14.34
CA ALA A 177 12.31 -21.29 -15.47
C ALA A 177 12.18 -19.81 -15.07
N ASN A 178 11.69 -19.51 -13.86
CA ASN A 178 11.62 -18.14 -13.35
C ASN A 178 13.01 -17.48 -13.30
N LEU A 179 14.00 -18.16 -12.74
CA LEU A 179 15.36 -17.63 -12.67
C LEU A 179 15.95 -17.40 -14.08
N LYS A 180 15.68 -18.30 -15.04
CA LYS A 180 16.11 -18.13 -16.44
C LYS A 180 15.44 -16.90 -17.08
N LYS A 181 14.13 -16.72 -16.91
CA LYS A 181 13.39 -15.56 -17.40
C LYS A 181 13.92 -14.26 -16.81
N LEU A 182 14.12 -14.24 -15.48
CA LEU A 182 14.62 -13.07 -14.77
C LEU A 182 16.06 -12.71 -15.18
N ARG A 183 16.94 -13.70 -15.36
CA ARG A 183 18.30 -13.47 -15.89
C ARG A 183 18.29 -12.91 -17.31
N ALA A 184 17.40 -13.38 -18.16
CA ALA A 184 17.24 -12.82 -19.51
C ALA A 184 16.71 -11.39 -19.48
N ALA A 185 15.80 -11.07 -18.54
CA ALA A 185 15.28 -9.72 -18.37
C ALA A 185 16.29 -8.76 -17.70
N PHE A 186 17.16 -9.28 -16.83
CA PHE A 186 18.15 -8.53 -16.06
C PHE A 186 19.54 -9.16 -16.17
N PRO A 187 20.20 -9.07 -17.35
CA PRO A 187 21.50 -9.71 -17.58
C PRO A 187 22.59 -9.18 -16.65
N ASP A 188 22.54 -7.91 -16.28
CA ASP A 188 23.49 -7.26 -15.38
C ASP A 188 23.05 -7.30 -13.90
N GLY A 189 21.92 -7.94 -13.60
CA GLY A 189 21.34 -8.03 -12.24
C GLY A 189 20.40 -6.88 -11.89
N ILE A 190 19.92 -6.91 -10.65
CA ILE A 190 18.89 -6.02 -10.11
C ILE A 190 19.49 -5.15 -9.01
N ASP A 191 19.24 -3.83 -9.04
CA ASP A 191 19.72 -2.90 -8.01
C ASP A 191 18.77 -2.83 -6.80
N CYS A 192 17.46 -2.88 -7.05
CA CYS A 192 16.45 -2.81 -6.00
C CYS A 192 15.32 -3.82 -6.25
N ILE A 193 15.03 -4.63 -5.25
CA ILE A 193 13.89 -5.55 -5.24
C ILE A 193 12.90 -5.05 -4.19
N ILE A 194 11.62 -4.92 -4.56
CA ILE A 194 10.53 -4.62 -3.62
C ILE A 194 9.61 -5.83 -3.61
N ASP A 195 9.58 -6.56 -2.50
CA ASP A 195 8.70 -7.72 -2.34
C ASP A 195 7.41 -7.35 -1.62
N THR A 196 6.30 -7.51 -2.32
CA THR A 196 4.94 -7.38 -1.79
C THR A 196 4.22 -8.72 -1.69
N SER A 197 4.86 -9.80 -2.12
CA SER A 197 4.22 -11.11 -2.26
C SER A 197 4.11 -11.88 -0.94
N GLY A 198 5.03 -11.64 0.00
CA GLY A 198 5.19 -12.48 1.18
C GLY A 198 5.54 -13.95 0.85
N ALA A 199 6.04 -14.23 -0.35
CA ALA A 199 6.40 -15.56 -0.83
C ALA A 199 7.92 -15.75 -0.81
N TRP A 200 8.43 -16.41 0.23
CA TRP A 200 9.87 -16.59 0.42
C TRP A 200 10.57 -17.25 -0.78
N SER A 201 9.95 -18.22 -1.44
CA SER A 201 10.50 -18.88 -2.62
C SER A 201 10.79 -17.91 -3.78
N MET A 202 9.98 -16.87 -3.92
CA MET A 202 10.23 -15.81 -4.90
C MET A 202 11.40 -14.93 -4.48
N VAL A 203 11.46 -14.57 -3.21
CA VAL A 203 12.57 -13.81 -2.63
C VAL A 203 13.89 -14.53 -2.83
N GLU A 204 13.97 -15.84 -2.52
CA GLU A 204 15.17 -16.65 -2.77
C GLU A 204 15.60 -16.67 -4.23
N THR A 205 14.64 -16.62 -5.16
CA THR A 205 14.93 -16.53 -6.59
C THR A 205 15.50 -15.17 -6.97
N LEU A 206 14.88 -14.10 -6.48
CA LEU A 206 15.25 -12.72 -6.81
C LEU A 206 16.59 -12.28 -6.19
N VAL A 207 16.88 -12.66 -4.95
CA VAL A 207 18.15 -12.28 -4.28
C VAL A 207 19.38 -12.87 -4.96
N LYS A 208 19.24 -13.96 -5.72
CA LYS A 208 20.29 -14.52 -6.57
C LYS A 208 20.70 -13.59 -7.73
N LEU A 209 19.87 -12.60 -8.04
CA LEU A 209 20.11 -11.60 -9.08
C LEU A 209 20.42 -10.21 -8.51
N LEU A 210 20.41 -10.06 -7.20
CA LEU A 210 20.70 -8.78 -6.55
C LEU A 210 22.16 -8.42 -6.73
N LYS A 211 22.44 -7.26 -7.29
CA LYS A 211 23.80 -6.74 -7.49
C LYS A 211 24.54 -6.52 -6.16
N LYS A 212 25.85 -6.43 -6.22
CA LYS A 212 26.63 -5.87 -5.12
C LYS A 212 26.21 -4.44 -4.85
N GLY A 213 26.04 -4.09 -3.58
CA GLY A 213 25.47 -2.80 -3.17
C GLY A 213 23.96 -2.68 -3.37
N GLY A 214 23.31 -3.71 -3.91
CA GLY A 214 21.87 -3.75 -4.12
C GLY A 214 21.08 -3.89 -2.82
N ARG A 215 19.77 -3.64 -2.89
CA ARG A 215 18.88 -3.70 -1.72
C ARG A 215 17.57 -4.39 -2.01
N MET A 216 17.07 -5.02 -0.98
CA MET A 216 15.75 -5.63 -0.97
C MET A 216 14.87 -4.94 0.06
N ILE A 217 13.68 -4.53 -0.37
CA ILE A 217 12.65 -3.93 0.45
C ILE A 217 11.59 -5.00 0.73
N GLN A 218 11.47 -5.38 1.99
CA GLN A 218 10.39 -6.24 2.46
C GLN A 218 9.18 -5.39 2.80
N TYR A 219 8.16 -5.46 1.95
CA TYR A 219 6.87 -4.83 2.16
C TYR A 219 5.79 -5.87 2.52
N GLY A 220 5.84 -7.04 1.88
CA GLY A 220 4.94 -8.16 2.17
C GLY A 220 5.24 -8.82 3.51
N SER A 221 4.18 -9.24 4.22
CA SER A 221 4.29 -10.01 5.46
C SER A 221 4.40 -11.50 5.17
N TYR A 222 5.26 -12.19 5.92
CA TYR A 222 5.38 -13.65 5.87
C TYR A 222 4.54 -14.27 7.01
N HIS A 223 3.60 -15.14 6.66
CA HIS A 223 2.67 -15.75 7.62
C HIS A 223 3.01 -17.21 7.96
N ALA A 224 3.99 -17.79 7.28
CA ALA A 224 4.47 -19.13 7.53
C ALA A 224 5.93 -19.12 8.02
N ALA A 225 6.33 -20.20 8.68
CA ALA A 225 7.74 -20.38 9.02
C ALA A 225 8.60 -20.39 7.75
N ILE A 226 9.68 -19.62 7.76
CA ILE A 226 10.64 -19.55 6.69
C ILE A 226 11.84 -20.41 7.06
N SER A 227 12.25 -21.32 6.16
CA SER A 227 13.51 -22.03 6.25
C SER A 227 14.45 -21.51 5.17
N LEU A 228 15.60 -21.04 5.56
CA LEU A 228 16.68 -20.68 4.64
C LEU A 228 17.46 -21.95 4.30
N GLU A 229 17.68 -22.22 3.01
CA GLU A 229 18.50 -23.34 2.54
C GLU A 229 19.93 -23.23 3.07
N ASN A 230 20.48 -22.01 3.04
CA ASN A 230 21.81 -21.71 3.60
C ASN A 230 21.82 -20.32 4.27
N PRO A 231 21.46 -20.25 5.57
CA PRO A 231 21.43 -18.97 6.31
C PRO A 231 22.79 -18.26 6.34
N ALA A 232 23.89 -19.02 6.48
CA ALA A 232 25.21 -18.43 6.51
C ALA A 232 25.57 -17.76 5.18
N GLN A 233 25.25 -18.38 4.05
CA GLN A 233 25.49 -17.79 2.74
C GLN A 233 24.64 -16.53 2.52
N PHE A 234 23.38 -16.55 2.94
CA PHE A 234 22.50 -15.36 2.86
C PHE A 234 23.12 -14.17 3.62
N LEU A 235 23.53 -14.38 4.88
CA LEU A 235 24.15 -13.35 5.70
C LEU A 235 25.51 -12.90 5.16
N ASN A 236 26.31 -13.83 4.66
CA ASN A 236 27.60 -13.52 4.04
C ASN A 236 27.44 -12.72 2.75
N ASN A 237 26.39 -12.96 1.96
CA ASN A 237 26.08 -12.13 0.78
C ASN A 237 25.75 -10.69 1.18
N LEU A 238 24.96 -10.48 2.24
CA LEU A 238 24.72 -9.14 2.77
C LEU A 238 26.03 -8.46 3.17
N HIS A 239 26.92 -9.19 3.88
CA HIS A 239 28.19 -8.65 4.36
C HIS A 239 29.18 -8.38 3.23
N TYR A 240 29.56 -9.40 2.44
CA TYR A 240 30.62 -9.28 1.44
C TYR A 240 30.24 -8.49 0.20
N ASN A 241 28.94 -8.46 -0.12
CA ASN A 241 28.43 -7.70 -1.26
C ASN A 241 27.88 -6.32 -0.88
N ASN A 242 27.94 -5.91 0.40
CA ASN A 242 27.31 -4.68 0.91
C ASN A 242 25.83 -4.57 0.48
N GLN A 243 25.12 -5.69 0.48
CA GLN A 243 23.69 -5.72 0.20
C GLN A 243 22.88 -5.34 1.44
N SER A 244 21.67 -4.81 1.24
CA SER A 244 20.78 -4.42 2.33
C SER A 244 19.45 -5.18 2.25
N TYR A 245 18.92 -5.56 3.41
CA TYR A 245 17.56 -6.07 3.57
C TYR A 245 16.80 -5.12 4.50
N ILE A 246 15.75 -4.46 4.00
CA ILE A 246 15.09 -3.33 4.65
C ILE A 246 13.60 -3.64 4.81
N GLY A 247 13.12 -3.71 6.05
CA GLY A 247 11.69 -3.81 6.35
C GLY A 247 10.98 -2.46 6.21
N VAL A 248 9.77 -2.49 5.68
CA VAL A 248 8.90 -1.32 5.57
C VAL A 248 7.48 -1.71 5.99
N SER A 249 6.86 -0.90 6.82
CA SER A 249 5.48 -1.10 7.26
C SER A 249 4.83 0.25 7.54
N CYS A 250 3.54 0.37 7.18
CA CYS A 250 2.72 1.55 7.44
C CYS A 250 3.27 2.85 6.81
N GLN A 251 2.67 3.97 7.18
CA GLN A 251 3.05 5.30 6.73
C GLN A 251 2.67 6.36 7.79
N VAL A 252 3.23 7.56 7.69
CA VAL A 252 2.79 8.78 8.37
C VAL A 252 3.08 9.98 7.46
N ASN A 253 2.10 10.87 7.30
CA ASN A 253 2.21 12.11 6.53
C ASN A 253 2.40 11.93 5.00
N ASN A 254 2.11 10.76 4.43
CA ASN A 254 2.22 10.52 2.98
C ASN A 254 0.90 10.73 2.22
N PHE A 255 -0.22 11.00 2.90
CA PHE A 255 -1.52 11.16 2.24
C PHE A 255 -1.58 12.30 1.22
N PRO A 256 -1.03 13.50 1.45
CA PRO A 256 -1.03 14.54 0.42
C PRO A 256 -0.34 14.09 -0.87
N ARG A 257 0.80 13.40 -0.75
CA ARG A 257 1.52 12.83 -1.89
C ARG A 257 0.72 11.72 -2.59
N ALA A 258 0.03 10.88 -1.82
CA ALA A 258 -0.81 9.81 -2.36
C ALA A 258 -1.94 10.39 -3.22
N VAL A 259 -2.67 11.38 -2.71
CA VAL A 259 -3.73 12.07 -3.44
C VAL A 259 -3.19 12.76 -4.71
N GLU A 260 -1.99 13.36 -4.65
CA GLU A 260 -1.34 13.98 -5.80
C GLU A 260 -0.95 12.95 -6.87
N TYR A 261 -0.33 11.83 -6.50
CA TYR A 261 0.02 10.74 -7.44
C TYR A 261 -1.23 10.16 -8.11
N MET A 262 -2.29 9.93 -7.35
CA MET A 262 -3.56 9.43 -7.88
C MET A 262 -4.22 10.46 -8.79
N GLY A 263 -4.37 11.70 -8.32
CA GLY A 263 -5.02 12.79 -9.07
C GLY A 263 -4.28 13.19 -10.35
N SER A 264 -2.95 13.00 -10.42
CA SER A 264 -2.14 13.23 -11.63
C SER A 264 -2.18 12.07 -12.62
N GLY A 265 -2.83 10.95 -12.30
CA GLY A 265 -2.89 9.74 -13.12
C GLY A 265 -1.61 8.88 -13.12
N LYS A 266 -0.58 9.25 -12.35
CA LYS A 266 0.66 8.47 -12.22
C LYS A 266 0.48 7.21 -11.35
N CYS A 267 -0.59 7.15 -10.58
CA CYS A 267 -1.02 5.97 -9.84
C CYS A 267 -2.51 5.74 -10.09
N ASN A 268 -2.83 4.95 -11.11
CA ASN A 268 -4.21 4.62 -11.43
C ASN A 268 -4.68 3.47 -10.53
N VAL A 269 -5.69 3.74 -9.73
CA VAL A 269 -6.29 2.78 -8.77
C VAL A 269 -7.70 2.34 -9.16
N SER A 270 -8.24 2.83 -10.27
CA SER A 270 -9.63 2.58 -10.69
C SER A 270 -9.95 1.09 -10.85
N THR A 271 -8.98 0.28 -11.25
CA THR A 271 -9.13 -1.18 -11.39
C THR A 271 -8.93 -1.96 -10.09
N LEU A 272 -8.54 -1.30 -9.02
CA LEU A 272 -8.33 -1.96 -7.72
C LEU A 272 -9.64 -2.19 -6.97
N VAL A 273 -10.60 -1.27 -7.06
CA VAL A 273 -11.92 -1.45 -6.46
C VAL A 273 -12.73 -2.40 -7.33
N THR A 274 -12.84 -3.64 -6.89
CA THR A 274 -13.48 -4.72 -7.66
C THR A 274 -14.89 -5.04 -7.19
N HIS A 275 -15.20 -4.73 -5.94
CA HIS A 275 -16.51 -5.02 -5.33
C HIS A 275 -16.93 -3.88 -4.43
N THR A 276 -18.23 -3.60 -4.42
CA THR A 276 -18.84 -2.60 -3.54
C THR A 276 -20.05 -3.19 -2.84
N PHE A 277 -20.27 -2.84 -1.58
CA PHE A 277 -21.36 -3.31 -0.74
C PHE A 277 -21.93 -2.18 0.09
N SER A 278 -23.17 -2.33 0.55
CA SER A 278 -23.75 -1.49 1.60
C SER A 278 -23.15 -1.82 2.98
N LEU A 279 -23.37 -0.96 3.96
CA LEU A 279 -22.96 -1.24 5.34
C LEU A 279 -23.76 -2.44 5.92
N ASP A 280 -25.01 -2.63 5.51
CA ASP A 280 -25.84 -3.76 5.94
C ASP A 280 -25.28 -5.10 5.45
N ASP A 281 -24.57 -5.10 4.32
CA ASP A 281 -23.93 -6.29 3.73
C ASP A 281 -22.47 -6.49 4.23
N TYR A 282 -22.06 -5.83 5.30
CA TYR A 282 -20.68 -5.84 5.80
C TYR A 282 -20.08 -7.24 5.94
N PHE A 283 -20.80 -8.20 6.49
CA PHE A 283 -20.30 -9.57 6.66
C PHE A 283 -20.15 -10.31 5.32
N HIS A 284 -21.02 -10.04 4.35
CA HIS A 284 -20.89 -10.55 2.99
C HIS A 284 -19.66 -9.95 2.29
N ALA A 285 -19.43 -8.66 2.45
CA ALA A 285 -18.23 -8.00 1.95
C ALA A 285 -16.93 -8.61 2.52
N LEU A 286 -16.89 -8.91 3.82
CA LEU A 286 -15.76 -9.59 4.45
C LEU A 286 -15.53 -10.99 3.90
N ASP A 287 -16.61 -11.74 3.67
CA ASP A 287 -16.54 -13.09 3.10
C ASP A 287 -16.04 -13.03 1.64
N THR A 288 -16.56 -12.13 0.83
CA THR A 288 -16.10 -11.88 -0.54
C THR A 288 -14.61 -11.55 -0.57
N ASN A 289 -14.14 -10.60 0.26
CA ASN A 289 -12.73 -10.25 0.33
C ASN A 289 -11.81 -11.43 0.71
N LYS A 290 -12.34 -12.40 1.46
CA LYS A 290 -11.59 -13.58 1.91
C LYS A 290 -11.61 -14.72 0.89
N THR A 291 -12.73 -14.93 0.20
CA THR A 291 -12.98 -16.16 -0.58
C THR A 291 -12.89 -15.93 -2.09
N ASP A 292 -13.22 -14.74 -2.59
CA ASP A 292 -13.17 -14.42 -4.01
C ASP A 292 -11.74 -14.05 -4.44
N LYS A 293 -11.14 -14.89 -5.28
CA LYS A 293 -9.79 -14.69 -5.79
C LYS A 293 -9.67 -13.52 -6.77
N SER A 294 -10.80 -13.04 -7.31
CA SER A 294 -10.84 -11.86 -8.16
C SER A 294 -10.84 -10.56 -7.37
N ALA A 295 -11.25 -10.61 -6.08
CA ALA A 295 -11.29 -9.45 -5.23
C ALA A 295 -9.89 -8.87 -5.01
N LEU A 296 -9.74 -7.56 -5.26
CA LEU A 296 -8.55 -6.78 -4.94
C LEU A 296 -8.83 -5.82 -3.78
N LYS A 297 -9.80 -4.92 -3.96
CA LYS A 297 -10.34 -4.05 -2.92
C LYS A 297 -11.86 -4.19 -2.90
N VAL A 298 -12.40 -4.37 -1.71
CA VAL A 298 -13.83 -4.43 -1.44
C VAL A 298 -14.20 -3.19 -0.63
N VAL A 299 -15.05 -2.33 -1.19
CA VAL A 299 -15.43 -1.04 -0.61
C VAL A 299 -16.84 -1.14 -0.03
N ILE A 300 -17.06 -0.49 1.10
CA ILE A 300 -18.37 -0.32 1.73
C ILE A 300 -18.85 1.11 1.45
N HIS A 301 -20.10 1.24 1.02
CA HIS A 301 -20.80 2.52 0.86
C HIS A 301 -21.82 2.68 2.01
N PRO A 302 -21.42 3.31 3.14
CA PRO A 302 -22.28 3.39 4.32
C PRO A 302 -23.53 4.24 4.12
N ASN A 303 -23.48 5.20 3.21
CA ASN A 303 -24.52 6.18 2.94
C ASN A 303 -25.19 6.00 1.56
N GLY A 304 -25.04 4.81 0.95
CA GLY A 304 -25.58 4.53 -0.39
C GLY A 304 -24.64 4.96 -1.52
N ASP A 305 -25.18 5.51 -2.61
CA ASP A 305 -24.38 5.91 -3.79
C ASP A 305 -23.35 6.99 -3.45
N PRO A 306 -22.04 6.72 -3.54
CA PRO A 306 -21.01 7.69 -3.23
C PRO A 306 -20.96 8.85 -4.25
N ASN A 307 -21.59 8.71 -5.42
CA ASN A 307 -21.69 9.77 -6.43
C ASN A 307 -22.93 10.63 -6.26
N ALA A 308 -23.78 10.36 -5.27
CA ALA A 308 -24.92 11.21 -4.97
C ALA A 308 -24.44 12.63 -4.59
N PRO A 309 -25.16 13.69 -5.01
CA PRO A 309 -24.82 15.05 -4.62
C PRO A 309 -24.81 15.21 -3.10
N PHE A 310 -23.87 16.00 -2.60
CA PHE A 310 -23.82 16.35 -1.18
C PHE A 310 -25.14 17.04 -0.77
N VAL A 311 -25.74 16.54 0.29
CA VAL A 311 -26.94 17.13 0.91
C VAL A 311 -26.59 17.47 2.35
N PRO A 312 -26.56 18.75 2.73
CA PRO A 312 -26.40 19.13 4.13
C PRO A 312 -27.55 18.56 4.97
N GLU A 313 -27.22 17.99 6.12
CA GLU A 313 -28.25 17.68 7.10
C GLU A 313 -28.77 18.98 7.72
N ALA A 314 -30.10 19.06 7.94
CA ALA A 314 -30.79 20.25 8.43
C ALA A 314 -30.55 20.49 9.93
#